data_f58a78a1a9927adaca044d176d80ac5e
#
_entry.id   f58a78a1a9927adaca044d176d80ac5e
#
_cell.length_a   1.000
_cell.length_b   1.000
_cell.length_c   1.000
_cell.angle_alpha   90.00
_cell.angle_beta   90.00
_cell.angle_gamma   90.00
#
_symmetry.space_group_name_H-M   'P 1'
#
loop_
_entity.id
_entity.type
_entity.pdbx_description
1 polymer ?
#
loop_
_entity_poly.entity_id
_entity_poly.type
_entity_poly.pdbx_seq_one_letter_code
_entity_poly.pdbx_strand_id
1 'polypeptide(L)'
;MGKIEAINITNISEENTFYVNQAILEKGKGIVNDSYYENFKEKKEQVTLINLEDINNFNNEIRQNIDAKDFRRNIIVSGINLNELINKKIKINEITLKIHEICQPCKYLQDRLKIPGLVKMLVNKSGVRAEILSSGSLSVGDVIKILK
;
A
#
# COMPACT_ATOMS: atom_id res chain seq x y z
N MET A 1 -17.84 3.02 -2.40
CA MET A 1 -16.68 3.06 -3.29
C MET A 1 -15.42 3.44 -2.53
N GLY A 2 -14.29 2.92 -2.96
CA GLY A 2 -13.03 3.22 -2.33
C GLY A 2 -12.43 4.55 -2.77
N LYS A 3 -11.49 5.03 -1.99
CA LYS A 3 -10.82 6.30 -2.24
C LYS A 3 -9.37 6.21 -1.79
N ILE A 4 -8.49 6.94 -2.49
CA ILE A 4 -7.08 7.06 -2.10
C ILE A 4 -6.96 8.12 -1.01
N GLU A 5 -6.48 7.71 0.17
CA GLU A 5 -6.30 8.61 1.31
C GLU A 5 -4.90 9.21 1.35
N ALA A 6 -3.88 8.44 0.96
CA ALA A 6 -2.50 8.91 0.95
C ALA A 6 -1.65 8.07 0.00
N ILE A 7 -0.54 8.63 -0.44
CA ILE A 7 0.43 7.95 -1.32
C ILE A 7 1.81 8.12 -0.70
N ASN A 8 2.53 7.01 -0.52
CA ASN A 8 3.87 6.99 0.05
C ASN A 8 4.88 6.44 -0.93
N ILE A 9 6.04 7.06 -0.98
CA ILE A 9 7.17 6.48 -1.71
C ILE A 9 8.41 6.53 -0.83
N THR A 10 9.40 5.70 -1.16
CA THR A 10 10.70 5.67 -0.49
C THR A 10 11.76 5.88 -1.54
N ASN A 11 12.64 6.86 -1.35
CA ASN A 11 13.78 7.07 -2.24
C ASN A 11 14.78 5.93 -2.12
N ILE A 12 15.49 5.63 -3.22
CA ILE A 12 16.51 4.58 -3.25
C ILE A 12 17.58 4.80 -2.18
N SER A 13 17.95 6.07 -1.94
CA SER A 13 18.99 6.43 -0.98
C SER A 13 18.51 6.64 0.44
N GLU A 14 17.21 6.51 0.70
CA GLU A 14 16.63 6.82 2.00
C GLU A 14 15.89 5.63 2.59
N GLU A 15 15.93 5.53 3.91
CA GLU A 15 15.22 4.49 4.64
C GLU A 15 13.80 4.91 5.03
N ASN A 16 13.48 6.19 4.92
CA ASN A 16 12.18 6.71 5.32
C ASN A 16 11.25 6.88 4.14
N THR A 17 9.97 6.62 4.38
CA THR A 17 8.92 6.91 3.42
C THR A 17 8.45 8.35 3.58
N PHE A 18 7.91 8.93 2.51
CA PHE A 18 7.33 10.26 2.57
C PHE A 18 6.09 10.34 1.68
N TYR A 19 5.20 11.28 2.03
CA TYR A 19 3.96 11.48 1.29
C TYR A 19 4.18 12.25 0.02
N VAL A 20 3.44 11.86 -1.03
CA VAL A 20 3.32 12.64 -2.27
C VAL A 20 1.83 12.80 -2.58
N ASN A 21 1.47 13.90 -3.25
CA ASN A 21 0.07 14.14 -3.62
C ASN A 21 -0.35 13.39 -4.88
N GLN A 22 0.61 13.05 -5.71
CA GLN A 22 0.36 12.41 -7.00
C GLN A 22 1.50 11.45 -7.31
N ALA A 23 1.19 10.37 -8.00
CA ALA A 23 2.20 9.41 -8.41
C ALA A 23 1.88 8.88 -9.81
N ILE A 24 2.92 8.46 -10.51
CA ILE A 24 2.82 7.81 -11.81
C ILE A 24 3.15 6.35 -11.61
N LEU A 25 2.23 5.48 -12.04
CA LEU A 25 2.42 4.03 -12.01
C LEU A 25 2.66 3.53 -13.43
N GLU A 26 3.72 2.75 -13.62
CA GLU A 26 4.06 2.22 -14.92
C GLU A 26 3.89 0.72 -14.97
N LYS A 27 3.18 0.26 -16.00
CA LYS A 27 2.92 -1.17 -16.22
C LYS A 27 4.22 -1.96 -16.18
N GLY A 28 4.25 -2.99 -15.34
CA GLY A 28 5.39 -3.90 -15.24
C GLY A 28 6.62 -3.32 -14.55
N LYS A 29 6.56 -2.10 -14.02
CA LYS A 29 7.74 -1.45 -13.46
C LYS A 29 7.56 -0.99 -12.00
N GLY A 30 6.40 -0.40 -11.66
CA GLY A 30 6.15 0.11 -10.32
C GLY A 30 5.79 1.58 -10.29
N ILE A 31 5.99 2.21 -9.14
CA ILE A 31 5.75 3.64 -8.95
C ILE A 31 7.02 4.40 -9.27
N VAL A 32 6.92 5.37 -10.20
CA VAL A 32 8.06 6.22 -10.57
C VAL A 32 8.58 6.95 -9.33
N ASN A 33 9.89 6.96 -9.14
CA ASN A 33 10.62 7.54 -8.01
C ASN A 33 10.55 6.76 -6.70
N ASP A 34 9.88 5.61 -6.69
CA ASP A 34 9.90 4.73 -5.52
C ASP A 34 11.08 3.74 -5.62
N SER A 35 11.61 3.31 -4.47
CA SER A 35 12.76 2.42 -4.40
C SER A 35 12.54 1.06 -5.06
N TYR A 36 11.29 0.61 -5.14
CA TYR A 36 10.95 -0.65 -5.79
C TYR A 36 10.69 -0.53 -7.28
N TYR A 37 10.78 0.69 -7.85
CA TYR A 37 10.61 0.88 -9.29
C TYR A 37 11.68 0.11 -10.05
N GLU A 38 11.26 -0.84 -10.89
CA GLU A 38 12.14 -1.78 -11.61
C GLU A 38 13.07 -2.59 -10.70
N ASN A 39 12.73 -2.69 -9.41
CA ASN A 39 13.59 -3.34 -8.41
C ASN A 39 12.77 -4.28 -7.53
N PHE A 40 12.20 -5.31 -8.14
CA PHE A 40 11.43 -6.34 -7.45
C PHE A 40 11.73 -7.69 -8.06
N LYS A 41 11.47 -8.78 -7.32
CA LYS A 41 11.74 -10.14 -7.78
C LYS A 41 10.58 -10.72 -8.58
N GLU A 42 9.35 -10.42 -8.19
CA GLU A 42 8.16 -10.97 -8.82
C GLU A 42 7.17 -9.85 -9.16
N LYS A 43 6.40 -10.03 -10.24
CA LYS A 43 5.46 -9.03 -10.72
C LYS A 43 4.39 -8.62 -9.69
N LYS A 44 4.09 -9.47 -8.72
CA LYS A 44 3.15 -9.16 -7.64
C LYS A 44 3.68 -8.15 -6.63
N GLU A 45 4.96 -7.79 -6.70
CA GLU A 45 5.64 -6.91 -5.74
C GLU A 45 5.77 -5.46 -6.24
N GLN A 46 5.06 -5.10 -7.31
CA GLN A 46 5.24 -3.78 -7.92
C GLN A 46 4.69 -2.64 -7.07
N VAL A 47 3.62 -2.87 -6.34
CA VAL A 47 2.99 -1.84 -5.52
C VAL A 47 2.27 -2.49 -4.34
N THR A 48 2.24 -1.78 -3.21
CA THR A 48 1.54 -2.23 -2.01
C THR A 48 0.41 -1.27 -1.66
N LEU A 49 -0.68 -1.81 -1.11
CA LEU A 49 -1.82 -1.02 -0.66
C LEU A 49 -2.19 -1.46 0.75
N ILE A 50 -2.71 -0.54 1.56
CA ILE A 50 -3.18 -0.85 2.92
C ILE A 50 -4.45 -0.05 3.20
N ASN A 51 -5.37 -0.63 3.97
CA ASN A 51 -6.57 0.05 4.42
C ASN A 51 -6.27 1.00 5.58
N LEU A 52 -6.71 2.25 5.43
CA LEU A 52 -6.61 3.23 6.52
C LEU A 52 -7.36 2.73 7.76
N GLU A 53 -8.48 2.05 7.57
CA GLU A 53 -9.27 1.48 8.66
C GLU A 53 -8.42 0.52 9.53
N ASP A 54 -7.57 -0.30 8.90
CA ASP A 54 -6.70 -1.22 9.63
C ASP A 54 -5.62 -0.47 10.42
N ILE A 55 -5.07 0.60 9.84
CA ILE A 55 -4.10 1.47 10.54
C ILE A 55 -4.75 2.12 11.75
N ASN A 56 -5.94 2.68 11.58
CA ASN A 56 -6.65 3.34 12.66
C ASN A 56 -7.02 2.38 13.78
N ASN A 57 -7.48 1.18 13.44
CA ASN A 57 -7.80 0.15 14.43
C ASN A 57 -6.57 -0.27 15.21
N PHE A 58 -5.44 -0.44 14.55
CA PHE A 58 -4.18 -0.78 15.21
C PHE A 58 -3.76 0.33 16.17
N ASN A 59 -3.79 1.59 15.72
CA ASN A 59 -3.43 2.74 16.56
C ASN A 59 -4.33 2.85 17.79
N ASN A 60 -5.63 2.61 17.63
CA ASN A 60 -6.57 2.61 18.74
C ASN A 60 -6.25 1.50 19.75
N GLU A 61 -5.91 0.30 19.25
CA GLU A 61 -5.60 -0.84 20.08
C GLU A 61 -4.35 -0.60 20.95
N ILE A 62 -3.30 -0.02 20.37
CA ILE A 62 -2.05 0.27 21.10
C ILE A 62 -2.05 1.64 21.75
N ARG A 63 -3.08 2.45 21.58
CA ARG A 63 -3.22 3.81 22.11
C ARG A 63 -2.08 4.73 21.69
N GLN A 64 -1.73 4.68 20.41
CA GLN A 64 -0.70 5.53 19.81
C GLN A 64 -1.23 6.11 18.49
N ASN A 65 -0.44 7.03 17.91
CA ASN A 65 -0.74 7.66 16.64
C ASN A 65 0.43 7.44 15.68
N ILE A 66 0.66 6.18 15.28
CA ILE A 66 1.67 5.87 14.29
C ILE A 66 1.21 6.44 12.96
N ASP A 67 2.07 7.23 12.32
CA ASP A 67 1.75 7.83 11.03
C ASP A 67 1.60 6.75 9.97
N ALA A 68 0.61 6.90 9.09
CA ALA A 68 0.32 5.90 8.06
C ALA A 68 1.53 5.58 7.18
N LYS A 69 2.37 6.57 6.87
CA LYS A 69 3.58 6.35 6.05
C LYS A 69 4.56 5.38 6.71
N ASP A 70 4.56 5.29 8.04
CA ASP A 70 5.50 4.44 8.77
C ASP A 70 5.16 2.95 8.69
N PHE A 71 3.98 2.60 8.19
CA PHE A 71 3.64 1.23 7.84
C PHE A 71 4.30 0.79 6.52
N ARG A 72 4.87 1.75 5.79
CA ARG A 72 5.70 1.54 4.60
C ARG A 72 4.95 0.84 3.45
N ARG A 73 3.68 1.14 3.31
CA ARG A 73 2.87 0.73 2.15
C ARG A 73 2.67 1.93 1.23
N ASN A 74 2.60 1.69 -0.08
CA ASN A 74 2.58 2.76 -1.07
C ASN A 74 1.26 3.53 -1.11
N ILE A 75 0.14 2.83 -1.18
CA ILE A 75 -1.16 3.46 -1.37
C ILE A 75 -2.05 3.13 -0.17
N ILE A 76 -2.48 4.17 0.53
CA ILE A 76 -3.37 4.04 1.67
C ILE A 76 -4.78 4.34 1.17
N VAL A 77 -5.69 3.39 1.34
CA VAL A 77 -7.05 3.45 0.80
C VAL A 77 -8.08 3.34 1.91
N SER A 78 -9.31 3.78 1.62
CA SER A 78 -10.44 3.62 2.51
C SER A 78 -11.69 3.24 1.71
N GLY A 79 -12.70 2.73 2.40
CA GLY A 79 -14.01 2.47 1.81
C GLY A 79 -14.12 1.18 1.00
N ILE A 80 -13.05 0.39 0.92
CA ILE A 80 -13.05 -0.93 0.31
C ILE A 80 -12.31 -1.90 1.23
N ASN A 81 -12.56 -3.19 1.10
CA ASN A 81 -11.85 -4.21 1.86
C ASN A 81 -10.86 -4.92 0.94
N LEU A 82 -9.58 -4.56 1.04
CA LEU A 82 -8.54 -5.10 0.16
C LEU A 82 -8.40 -6.61 0.25
N ASN A 83 -8.56 -7.20 1.44
CA ASN A 83 -8.40 -8.64 1.62
C ASN A 83 -9.45 -9.45 0.84
N GLU A 84 -10.63 -8.88 0.63
CA GLU A 84 -11.68 -9.52 -0.17
C GLU A 84 -11.42 -9.42 -1.67
N LEU A 85 -10.43 -8.65 -2.08
CA LEU A 85 -10.13 -8.40 -3.48
C LEU A 85 -8.95 -9.22 -4.01
N ILE A 86 -8.46 -10.16 -3.23
CA ILE A 86 -7.36 -11.05 -3.69
C ILE A 86 -7.78 -11.76 -4.96
N ASN A 87 -6.91 -11.74 -5.96
CA ASN A 87 -7.12 -12.26 -7.32
C ASN A 87 -8.13 -11.46 -8.16
N LYS A 88 -8.56 -10.30 -7.64
CA LYS A 88 -9.45 -9.39 -8.37
C LYS A 88 -8.70 -8.16 -8.84
N LYS A 89 -9.35 -7.36 -9.67
CA LYS A 89 -8.77 -6.15 -10.24
C LYS A 89 -9.52 -4.93 -9.74
N ILE A 90 -8.78 -3.84 -9.54
CA ILE A 90 -9.34 -2.53 -9.24
C ILE A 90 -8.87 -1.53 -10.30
N LYS A 91 -9.65 -0.48 -10.48
CA LYS A 91 -9.33 0.58 -11.43
C LYS A 91 -9.32 1.95 -10.74
N ILE A 92 -8.27 2.72 -10.99
CA ILE A 92 -8.12 4.09 -10.52
C ILE A 92 -7.70 4.91 -11.73
N ASN A 93 -8.62 5.75 -12.24
CA ASN A 93 -8.41 6.47 -13.50
C ASN A 93 -8.11 5.45 -14.63
N GLU A 94 -6.97 5.56 -15.28
CA GLU A 94 -6.55 4.65 -16.36
C GLU A 94 -5.76 3.45 -15.83
N ILE A 95 -5.42 3.45 -14.55
CA ILE A 95 -4.63 2.41 -13.93
C ILE A 95 -5.51 1.21 -13.57
N THR A 96 -5.10 0.02 -13.98
CA THR A 96 -5.68 -1.23 -13.51
C THR A 96 -4.64 -1.96 -12.68
N LEU A 97 -5.02 -2.33 -11.46
CA LEU A 97 -4.18 -3.12 -10.56
C LEU A 97 -4.81 -4.48 -10.34
N LYS A 98 -3.98 -5.51 -10.38
CA LYS A 98 -4.40 -6.85 -9.96
C LYS A 98 -3.88 -7.08 -8.54
N ILE A 99 -4.79 -7.36 -7.61
CA ILE A 99 -4.45 -7.68 -6.23
C ILE A 99 -4.05 -9.15 -6.15
N HIS A 100 -2.80 -9.43 -5.77
CA HIS A 100 -2.26 -10.78 -5.79
C HIS A 100 -2.33 -11.51 -4.46
N GLU A 101 -1.87 -10.88 -3.40
CA GLU A 101 -1.75 -11.57 -2.11
C GLU A 101 -1.72 -10.59 -0.94
N ILE A 102 -1.98 -11.11 0.25
CA ILE A 102 -1.85 -10.35 1.48
C ILE A 102 -0.36 -10.10 1.75
N CYS A 103 -0.03 -8.87 2.11
CA CYS A 103 1.32 -8.48 2.51
C CYS A 103 1.40 -8.52 4.02
N GLN A 104 2.05 -9.54 4.57
CA GLN A 104 2.14 -9.69 6.02
C GLN A 104 3.13 -8.70 6.64
N PRO A 105 2.93 -8.32 7.91
CA PRO A 105 3.90 -7.50 8.63
C PRO A 105 5.18 -8.30 8.86
N CYS A 106 6.32 -7.60 8.95
CA CYS A 106 7.60 -8.24 9.16
C CYS A 106 8.25 -7.77 10.45
N LYS A 107 9.20 -8.55 10.93
CA LYS A 107 9.96 -8.21 12.13
C LYS A 107 10.70 -6.88 11.98
N TYR A 108 11.16 -6.56 10.78
CA TYR A 108 11.80 -5.28 10.49
C TYR A 108 10.89 -4.11 10.89
N LEU A 109 9.61 -4.16 10.50
CA LEU A 109 8.65 -3.12 10.86
C LEU A 109 8.43 -3.06 12.37
N GLN A 110 8.31 -4.21 13.03
CA GLN A 110 8.15 -4.28 14.47
C GLN A 110 9.33 -3.63 15.20
N ASP A 111 10.55 -3.94 14.78
CA ASP A 111 11.76 -3.41 15.39
C ASP A 111 11.92 -1.92 15.10
N ARG A 112 11.61 -1.49 13.87
CA ARG A 112 11.70 -0.10 13.47
C ARG A 112 10.75 0.80 14.26
N LEU A 113 9.52 0.35 14.48
CA LEU A 113 8.53 1.12 15.23
C LEU A 113 8.64 0.89 16.74
N LYS A 114 9.47 -0.06 17.18
CA LYS A 114 9.68 -0.39 18.59
C LYS A 114 8.37 -0.75 19.30
N ILE A 115 7.54 -1.55 18.62
CA ILE A 115 6.26 -2.01 19.17
C ILE A 115 6.31 -3.52 19.32
N PRO A 116 6.52 -4.04 20.54
CA PRO A 116 6.50 -5.49 20.75
C PRO A 116 5.15 -6.09 20.38
N GLY A 117 5.16 -7.22 19.68
CA GLY A 117 3.93 -7.89 19.28
C GLY A 117 3.27 -7.36 18.03
N LEU A 118 3.86 -6.36 17.37
CA LEU A 118 3.28 -5.77 16.16
C LEU A 118 2.99 -6.82 15.08
N VAL A 119 3.94 -7.71 14.81
CA VAL A 119 3.76 -8.74 13.77
C VAL A 119 2.52 -9.57 14.06
N LYS A 120 2.34 -10.01 15.30
CA LYS A 120 1.19 -10.81 15.70
C LYS A 120 -0.12 -10.03 15.60
N MET A 121 -0.10 -8.75 15.97
CA MET A 121 -1.30 -7.90 15.95
C MET A 121 -1.76 -7.57 14.54
N LEU A 122 -0.82 -7.43 13.60
CA LEU A 122 -1.12 -7.02 12.21
C LEU A 122 -1.21 -8.19 11.23
N VAL A 123 -1.20 -9.43 11.70
CA VAL A 123 -1.39 -10.57 10.79
C VAL A 123 -2.67 -10.38 9.98
N ASN A 124 -2.56 -10.48 8.65
CA ASN A 124 -3.65 -10.26 7.68
C ASN A 124 -4.23 -8.84 7.67
N LYS A 125 -3.58 -7.88 8.33
CA LYS A 125 -4.09 -6.50 8.44
C LYS A 125 -3.07 -5.45 8.00
N SER A 126 -2.01 -5.86 7.31
CA SER A 126 -0.97 -4.91 6.89
C SER A 126 -0.91 -4.71 5.38
N GLY A 127 -2.01 -4.94 4.68
CA GLY A 127 -2.15 -4.60 3.28
C GLY A 127 -1.97 -5.75 2.32
N VAL A 128 -1.90 -5.40 1.04
CA VAL A 128 -1.81 -6.36 -0.07
C VAL A 128 -0.74 -5.94 -1.06
N ARG A 129 -0.27 -6.91 -1.85
CA ARG A 129 0.63 -6.68 -2.99
C ARG A 129 -0.15 -6.72 -4.29
N ALA A 130 0.24 -5.87 -5.22
CA ALA A 130 -0.47 -5.76 -6.49
C ALA A 130 0.48 -5.58 -7.66
N GLU A 131 -0.03 -5.91 -8.83
CA GLU A 131 0.63 -5.77 -10.11
C GLU A 131 -0.05 -4.67 -10.92
N ILE A 132 0.74 -3.81 -11.58
CA ILE A 132 0.23 -2.75 -12.43
C ILE A 132 0.01 -3.29 -13.83
N LEU A 133 -1.25 -3.40 -14.24
CA LEU A 133 -1.61 -3.94 -15.56
C LEU A 133 -1.73 -2.86 -16.63
N SER A 134 -1.96 -1.61 -16.25
CA SER A 134 -1.96 -0.47 -17.17
C SER A 134 -1.42 0.76 -16.48
N SER A 135 -0.67 1.57 -17.22
CA SER A 135 0.00 2.75 -16.69
C SER A 135 -0.94 3.93 -16.57
N GLY A 136 -0.60 4.88 -15.69
CA GLY A 136 -1.35 6.11 -15.51
C GLY A 136 -0.89 6.87 -14.29
N SER A 137 -1.58 7.95 -13.98
CA SER A 137 -1.34 8.73 -12.77
C SER A 137 -2.51 8.60 -11.80
N LEU A 138 -2.19 8.72 -10.51
CA LEU A 138 -3.20 8.77 -9.48
C LEU A 138 -2.87 9.87 -8.49
N SER A 139 -3.90 10.38 -7.83
CA SER A 139 -3.77 11.47 -6.87
C SER A 139 -4.56 11.14 -5.61
N VAL A 140 -4.16 11.76 -4.51
CA VAL A 140 -4.91 11.68 -3.26
C VAL A 140 -6.34 12.16 -3.51
N GLY A 141 -7.32 11.40 -3.05
CA GLY A 141 -8.74 11.68 -3.27
C GLY A 141 -9.36 10.95 -4.45
N ASP A 142 -8.57 10.34 -5.31
CA ASP A 142 -9.10 9.61 -6.47
C ASP A 142 -9.95 8.41 -6.03
N VAL A 143 -10.98 8.12 -6.82
CA VAL A 143 -11.93 7.05 -6.55
C VAL A 143 -11.40 5.73 -7.07
N ILE A 144 -11.60 4.68 -6.29
CA ILE A 144 -11.22 3.31 -6.63
C ILE A 144 -12.47 2.54 -7.02
N LYS A 145 -12.46 1.91 -8.20
CA LYS A 145 -13.54 1.06 -8.67
C LYS A 145 -13.12 -0.40 -8.66
N ILE A 146 -14.00 -1.28 -8.21
CA ILE A 146 -13.76 -2.71 -8.24
C ILE A 146 -14.24 -3.22 -9.60
N LEU A 147 -13.37 -3.92 -10.31
CA LEU A 147 -13.72 -4.53 -11.61
C LEU A 147 -14.27 -5.93 -11.37
N LYS A 148 -15.35 -6.23 -12.07
CA LYS A 148 -16.00 -7.54 -11.97
C LYS A 148 -15.44 -8.52 -13.00
#